data_0aa98f06d31d4faf7e64eecb175502f4
#
_entry.id   0aa98f06d31d4faf7e64eecb175502f4
#
_cell.length_a   1.000
_cell.length_b   1.000
_cell.length_c   1.000
_cell.angle_alpha   90.00
_cell.angle_beta   90.00
_cell.angle_gamma   90.00
#
_symmetry.space_group_name_H-M   'P 1'
#
loop_
_entity.id
_entity.type
_entity.pdbx_description
1 polymer ?
#
loop_
_entity_poly.entity_id
_entity_poly.type
_entity_poly.pdbx_seq_one_letter_code
_entity_poly.pdbx_strand_id
1 'polypeptide(L)'
;METLDAVVVGAGPNGLAAAITLAQAGVGVAVYEGAPTVGGGARTEELTLPGFRHDPCSAVHPLAVGSPVLRSWPLEQYGLTWIQPDLALAHPFPGADAATLARSVTETAASLGPDARAYELLLRPFLGRWAELAPDVLRAPLNSPPRHPLLLARFGLTGLAPAAALAGYFRGERARGLLAGLAAHVTAPLTAPATGAVALMFALAAHEVGWPAPRGGTQALSGAMAGLLTALGGTITTGHPVRRLAELPPARAYLFDTSPEAMAVIAGDRLPPGYAARLRRYRHGPGVFKIDYALRGPVPWTAAACRRAGTVHLGASEADIGGALRAVGHGAAPARPFLITAQPTLFDPSRAPAGSHVFWAYCQVPNGWPGDHTAAIEAQIERFAPGFRDLVLARASTAPAGVEARNPNNVGGDIAGGRCDRLRLLLRPTLAPVPYATPDRSIYLCSAATPPGPGVHGMCGYHAAAAALRRVFGRRPVPASPGPPRRP
;
A
#
# COMPACT_ATOMS: atom_id res chain seq x y z
N MET A 1 6.37 -28.67 -26.32
CA MET A 1 5.56 -27.78 -25.47
C MET A 1 5.25 -26.54 -26.23
N GLU A 2 4.00 -26.14 -26.29
CA GLU A 2 3.57 -24.90 -26.94
C GLU A 2 4.12 -23.70 -26.17
N THR A 3 4.65 -22.73 -26.90
CA THR A 3 5.23 -21.52 -26.30
C THR A 3 4.10 -20.58 -25.92
N LEU A 4 3.99 -20.23 -24.65
CA LEU A 4 3.02 -19.25 -24.16
C LEU A 4 3.40 -17.84 -24.61
N ASP A 5 2.40 -16.96 -24.73
CA ASP A 5 2.71 -15.55 -24.98
C ASP A 5 3.38 -14.93 -23.74
N ALA A 6 2.76 -15.02 -22.56
CA ALA A 6 3.30 -14.41 -21.36
C ALA A 6 3.08 -15.28 -20.10
N VAL A 7 4.05 -15.23 -19.21
CA VAL A 7 3.98 -15.82 -17.87
C VAL A 7 4.18 -14.70 -16.83
N VAL A 8 3.34 -14.70 -15.79
CA VAL A 8 3.48 -13.82 -14.63
C VAL A 8 3.80 -14.67 -13.40
N VAL A 9 4.82 -14.29 -12.65
CA VAL A 9 5.23 -14.95 -11.40
C VAL A 9 4.80 -14.06 -10.23
N GLY A 10 3.87 -14.59 -9.43
CA GLY A 10 3.21 -13.89 -8.33
C GLY A 10 1.83 -13.36 -8.72
N ALA A 11 0.83 -13.67 -7.89
CA ALA A 11 -0.56 -13.23 -8.03
C ALA A 11 -0.93 -12.18 -6.97
N GLY A 12 0.00 -11.30 -6.61
CA GLY A 12 -0.27 -10.07 -5.86
C GLY A 12 -1.02 -9.05 -6.74
N PRO A 13 -1.48 -7.92 -6.17
CA PRO A 13 -2.24 -6.93 -6.93
C PRO A 13 -1.52 -6.39 -8.17
N ASN A 14 -0.20 -6.31 -8.15
CA ASN A 14 0.57 -5.86 -9.31
C ASN A 14 0.74 -6.98 -10.35
N GLY A 15 0.97 -8.23 -9.93
CA GLY A 15 1.02 -9.38 -10.83
C GLY A 15 -0.30 -9.60 -11.55
N LEU A 16 -1.42 -9.58 -10.82
CA LEU A 16 -2.76 -9.65 -11.39
C LEU A 16 -3.03 -8.48 -12.34
N ALA A 17 -2.59 -7.25 -11.96
CA ALA A 17 -2.75 -6.09 -12.83
C ALA A 17 -1.93 -6.22 -14.12
N ALA A 18 -0.73 -6.77 -14.06
CA ALA A 18 0.07 -7.06 -15.24
C ALA A 18 -0.61 -8.09 -16.14
N ALA A 19 -1.10 -9.19 -15.56
CA ALA A 19 -1.79 -10.24 -16.29
C ALA A 19 -3.07 -9.76 -16.98
N ILE A 20 -3.93 -9.02 -16.26
CA ILE A 20 -5.15 -8.44 -16.83
C ILE A 20 -4.82 -7.48 -17.99
N THR A 21 -3.81 -6.62 -17.81
CA THR A 21 -3.40 -5.65 -18.84
C THR A 21 -2.92 -6.35 -20.11
N LEU A 22 -2.19 -7.46 -19.98
CA LEU A 22 -1.75 -8.29 -21.12
C LEU A 22 -2.94 -8.98 -21.77
N ALA A 23 -3.81 -9.63 -20.99
CA ALA A 23 -4.99 -10.33 -21.48
C ALA A 23 -5.95 -9.40 -22.22
N GLN A 24 -6.20 -8.19 -21.71
CA GLN A 24 -7.02 -7.17 -22.39
C GLN A 24 -6.44 -6.75 -23.77
N ALA A 25 -5.14 -6.87 -23.95
CA ALA A 25 -4.48 -6.61 -25.23
C ALA A 25 -4.43 -7.86 -26.14
N GLY A 26 -5.13 -8.95 -25.79
CA GLY A 26 -5.21 -10.19 -26.55
C GLY A 26 -3.93 -11.01 -26.48
N VAL A 27 -3.18 -10.95 -25.38
CA VAL A 27 -2.01 -11.77 -25.10
C VAL A 27 -2.43 -12.93 -24.19
N GLY A 28 -2.11 -14.17 -24.55
CA GLY A 28 -2.34 -15.37 -23.71
C GLY A 28 -1.44 -15.33 -22.47
N VAL A 29 -2.04 -15.40 -21.25
CA VAL A 29 -1.31 -15.21 -19.99
C VAL A 29 -1.55 -16.38 -19.03
N ALA A 30 -0.46 -16.91 -18.46
CA ALA A 30 -0.49 -17.83 -17.33
C ALA A 30 0.16 -17.17 -16.11
N VAL A 31 -0.49 -17.24 -14.94
CA VAL A 31 0.01 -16.72 -13.65
C VAL A 31 0.37 -17.88 -12.74
N TYR A 32 1.57 -17.85 -12.14
CA TYR A 32 2.04 -18.81 -11.16
C TYR A 32 2.21 -18.13 -9.79
N GLU A 33 1.46 -18.61 -8.80
CA GLU A 33 1.46 -18.09 -7.42
C GLU A 33 2.00 -19.17 -6.45
N GLY A 34 2.98 -18.79 -5.63
CA GLY A 34 3.59 -19.69 -4.66
C GLY A 34 2.69 -20.08 -3.49
N ALA A 35 1.80 -19.17 -3.09
CA ALA A 35 0.86 -19.41 -2.01
C ALA A 35 -0.39 -20.21 -2.48
N PRO A 36 -1.15 -20.81 -1.55
CA PRO A 36 -2.38 -21.54 -1.89
C PRO A 36 -3.50 -20.62 -2.40
N THR A 37 -3.42 -19.32 -2.16
CA THR A 37 -4.41 -18.33 -2.60
C THR A 37 -3.75 -17.13 -3.27
N VAL A 38 -4.44 -16.50 -4.21
CA VAL A 38 -4.02 -15.24 -4.81
C VAL A 38 -4.06 -14.09 -3.79
N GLY A 39 -3.34 -13.00 -4.07
CA GLY A 39 -3.49 -11.74 -3.34
C GLY A 39 -2.19 -11.17 -2.77
N GLY A 40 -1.14 -11.95 -2.60
CA GLY A 40 0.13 -11.43 -2.04
C GLY A 40 -0.09 -10.76 -0.68
N GLY A 41 0.12 -9.44 -0.60
CA GLY A 41 -0.18 -8.62 0.58
C GLY A 41 -1.65 -8.23 0.72
N ALA A 42 -2.52 -8.59 -0.23
CA ALA A 42 -3.95 -8.27 -0.23
C ALA A 42 -4.77 -9.56 -0.03
N ARG A 43 -4.66 -10.14 1.16
CA ARG A 43 -5.36 -11.37 1.60
C ARG A 43 -6.17 -11.11 2.84
N THR A 44 -7.12 -12.03 3.13
CA THR A 44 -7.90 -12.06 4.37
C THR A 44 -7.87 -13.48 4.93
N GLU A 45 -7.58 -13.62 6.21
CA GLU A 45 -7.38 -14.91 6.88
C GLU A 45 -7.97 -14.90 8.29
N GLU A 46 -8.31 -16.08 8.83
CA GLU A 46 -8.65 -16.24 10.24
C GLU A 46 -7.37 -16.44 11.04
N LEU A 47 -6.86 -15.36 11.64
CA LEU A 47 -5.57 -15.37 12.34
C LEU A 47 -5.67 -15.60 13.84
N THR A 48 -6.83 -15.38 14.44
CA THR A 48 -7.04 -15.44 15.90
C THR A 48 -7.98 -16.57 16.27
N LEU A 49 -9.27 -16.35 16.19
CA LEU A 49 -10.33 -17.31 16.51
C LEU A 49 -11.18 -17.60 15.25
N PRO A 50 -11.84 -18.75 15.20
CA PRO A 50 -12.77 -19.07 14.11
C PRO A 50 -13.84 -17.97 13.92
N GLY A 51 -14.09 -17.59 12.68
CA GLY A 51 -15.04 -16.54 12.31
C GLY A 51 -14.50 -15.10 12.41
N PHE A 52 -13.29 -14.89 12.94
CA PHE A 52 -12.64 -13.58 12.96
C PHE A 52 -11.71 -13.40 11.75
N ARG A 53 -12.12 -12.57 10.78
CA ARG A 53 -11.43 -12.38 9.50
C ARG A 53 -10.53 -11.15 9.56
N HIS A 54 -9.23 -11.37 9.45
CA HIS A 54 -8.19 -10.36 9.50
C HIS A 54 -7.53 -10.16 8.14
N ASP A 55 -7.00 -8.97 7.89
CA ASP A 55 -6.15 -8.69 6.74
C ASP A 55 -4.68 -8.69 7.20
N PRO A 56 -3.88 -9.72 6.90
CA PRO A 56 -2.52 -9.86 7.45
C PRO A 56 -1.58 -8.70 7.11
N CYS A 57 -1.81 -8.01 6.00
CA CYS A 57 -0.97 -6.91 5.56
C CYS A 57 -1.82 -5.69 5.18
N SER A 58 -2.33 -5.61 3.97
CA SER A 58 -3.07 -4.45 3.48
C SER A 58 -4.57 -4.57 3.80
N ALA A 59 -5.22 -3.50 4.29
CA ALA A 59 -6.62 -3.54 4.73
C ALA A 59 -7.47 -2.37 4.22
N VAL A 60 -6.89 -1.18 4.03
CA VAL A 60 -7.58 0.04 3.61
C VAL A 60 -6.96 0.57 2.32
N HIS A 61 -7.77 0.93 1.35
CA HIS A 61 -7.31 1.03 -0.04
C HIS A 61 -7.68 2.33 -0.77
N PRO A 62 -7.31 3.52 -0.28
CA PRO A 62 -7.57 4.78 -0.98
C PRO A 62 -6.90 4.83 -2.36
N LEU A 63 -5.68 4.27 -2.48
CA LEU A 63 -4.97 4.25 -3.75
C LEU A 63 -5.54 3.21 -4.74
N ALA A 64 -6.24 2.18 -4.29
CA ALA A 64 -6.92 1.23 -5.18
C ALA A 64 -8.14 1.90 -5.85
N VAL A 65 -9.00 2.53 -5.05
CA VAL A 65 -10.16 3.28 -5.56
C VAL A 65 -9.71 4.50 -6.37
N GLY A 66 -8.56 5.08 -6.02
CA GLY A 66 -7.94 6.19 -6.75
C GLY A 66 -7.13 5.77 -7.98
N SER A 67 -6.86 4.47 -8.17
CA SER A 67 -6.00 3.98 -9.25
C SER A 67 -6.63 4.18 -10.63
N PRO A 68 -5.92 4.78 -11.59
CA PRO A 68 -6.41 4.87 -12.97
C PRO A 68 -6.76 3.52 -13.57
N VAL A 69 -5.96 2.47 -13.30
CA VAL A 69 -6.16 1.15 -13.89
C VAL A 69 -7.26 0.35 -13.18
N LEU A 70 -7.28 0.30 -11.85
CA LEU A 70 -8.29 -0.49 -11.13
C LEU A 70 -9.69 0.09 -11.33
N ARG A 71 -9.82 1.42 -11.44
CA ARG A 71 -11.09 2.09 -11.76
C ARG A 71 -11.61 1.81 -13.16
N SER A 72 -10.75 1.45 -14.10
CA SER A 72 -11.17 1.13 -15.48
C SER A 72 -11.72 -0.29 -15.61
N TRP A 73 -11.60 -1.13 -14.58
CA TRP A 73 -12.07 -2.50 -14.59
C TRP A 73 -13.41 -2.67 -13.88
N PRO A 74 -14.30 -3.54 -14.38
CA PRO A 74 -15.61 -3.79 -13.80
C PRO A 74 -15.53 -4.78 -12.62
N LEU A 75 -14.68 -4.49 -11.62
CA LEU A 75 -14.39 -5.43 -10.52
C LEU A 75 -15.62 -5.76 -9.67
N GLU A 76 -16.62 -4.89 -9.65
CA GLU A 76 -17.89 -5.13 -8.95
C GLU A 76 -18.67 -6.30 -9.57
N GLN A 77 -18.53 -6.55 -10.88
CA GLN A 77 -19.14 -7.71 -11.55
C GLN A 77 -18.51 -9.03 -11.08
N TYR A 78 -17.33 -8.94 -10.45
CA TYR A 78 -16.60 -10.08 -9.88
C TYR A 78 -16.64 -10.10 -8.35
N GLY A 79 -17.62 -9.41 -7.74
CA GLY A 79 -17.92 -9.48 -6.31
C GLY A 79 -17.22 -8.45 -5.43
N LEU A 80 -16.49 -7.49 -5.98
CA LEU A 80 -15.90 -6.42 -5.19
C LEU A 80 -16.96 -5.40 -4.78
N THR A 81 -17.10 -5.19 -3.47
CA THR A 81 -17.92 -4.11 -2.91
C THR A 81 -17.05 -3.27 -1.99
N TRP A 82 -17.06 -1.94 -2.17
CA TRP A 82 -16.33 -1.02 -1.31
C TRP A 82 -17.20 -0.50 -0.18
N ILE A 83 -16.65 -0.44 1.02
CA ILE A 83 -17.25 0.20 2.19
C ILE A 83 -16.47 1.44 2.52
N GLN A 84 -17.16 2.59 2.62
CA GLN A 84 -16.58 3.86 3.03
C GLN A 84 -16.88 4.09 4.52
N PRO A 85 -15.89 4.33 5.37
CA PRO A 85 -16.12 4.78 6.74
C PRO A 85 -16.62 6.25 6.75
N ASP A 86 -17.29 6.65 7.82
CA ASP A 86 -17.77 8.03 8.01
C ASP A 86 -16.62 9.04 8.00
N LEU A 87 -15.52 8.69 8.66
CA LEU A 87 -14.27 9.43 8.64
C LEU A 87 -13.17 8.57 8.04
N ALA A 88 -12.36 9.14 7.14
CA ALA A 88 -11.21 8.46 6.59
C ALA A 88 -10.21 8.09 7.71
N LEU A 89 -9.89 9.07 8.55
CA LEU A 89 -8.87 8.92 9.58
C LEU A 89 -9.13 9.84 10.77
N ALA A 90 -8.80 9.36 11.98
CA ALA A 90 -8.69 10.14 13.18
C ALA A 90 -7.27 10.08 13.74
N HIS A 91 -6.79 11.22 14.23
CA HIS A 91 -5.49 11.35 14.87
C HIS A 91 -5.71 11.95 16.26
N PRO A 92 -5.90 11.10 17.31
CA PRO A 92 -6.18 11.55 18.66
C PRO A 92 -4.94 12.11 19.34
N PHE A 93 -5.20 13.04 20.26
CA PHE A 93 -4.21 13.63 21.16
C PHE A 93 -4.53 13.23 22.62
N PRO A 94 -3.57 13.26 23.52
CA PRO A 94 -3.84 13.10 24.95
C PRO A 94 -4.90 14.14 25.41
N GLY A 95 -5.93 13.67 26.13
CA GLY A 95 -7.01 14.56 26.58
C GLY A 95 -8.30 14.49 25.75
N ALA A 96 -8.48 13.41 24.99
CA ALA A 96 -9.70 13.06 24.26
C ALA A 96 -10.02 13.87 22.99
N ASP A 97 -9.10 14.69 22.54
CA ASP A 97 -9.27 15.48 21.30
C ASP A 97 -8.61 14.79 20.10
N ALA A 98 -9.11 15.02 18.89
CA ALA A 98 -8.58 14.43 17.67
C ALA A 98 -8.60 15.41 16.50
N ALA A 99 -7.55 15.44 15.68
CA ALA A 99 -7.65 15.92 14.31
C ALA A 99 -8.30 14.84 13.45
N THR A 100 -9.19 15.22 12.54
CA THR A 100 -9.92 14.28 11.69
C THR A 100 -9.64 14.54 10.22
N LEU A 101 -9.59 13.48 9.42
CA LEU A 101 -9.58 13.55 7.98
C LEU A 101 -10.93 13.05 7.46
N ALA A 102 -11.79 13.98 7.11
CA ALA A 102 -13.11 13.71 6.56
C ALA A 102 -13.10 13.73 5.03
N ARG A 103 -14.18 13.28 4.39
CA ARG A 103 -14.38 13.45 2.96
C ARG A 103 -14.43 14.93 2.57
N SER A 104 -15.08 15.75 3.38
CA SER A 104 -15.14 17.21 3.23
C SER A 104 -13.83 17.86 3.68
N VAL A 105 -13.25 18.68 2.81
CA VAL A 105 -12.08 19.51 3.15
C VAL A 105 -12.40 20.50 4.26
N THR A 106 -13.59 21.10 4.22
CA THR A 106 -14.05 22.07 5.24
C THR A 106 -14.22 21.40 6.61
N GLU A 107 -14.77 20.18 6.65
CA GLU A 107 -14.91 19.42 7.90
C GLU A 107 -13.52 19.07 8.48
N THR A 108 -12.60 18.61 7.65
CA THR A 108 -11.21 18.39 8.06
C THR A 108 -10.59 19.67 8.60
N ALA A 109 -10.67 20.76 7.85
CA ALA A 109 -10.11 22.07 8.22
C ALA A 109 -10.65 22.54 9.58
N ALA A 110 -11.95 22.42 9.83
CA ALA A 110 -12.58 22.77 11.11
C ALA A 110 -11.95 22.01 12.31
N SER A 111 -11.55 20.76 12.13
CA SER A 111 -10.88 19.96 13.18
C SER A 111 -9.46 20.45 13.51
N LEU A 112 -8.84 21.23 12.62
CA LEU A 112 -7.45 21.71 12.74
C LEU A 112 -7.33 23.07 13.45
N GLY A 113 -8.45 23.69 13.82
CA GLY A 113 -8.47 24.94 14.56
C GLY A 113 -7.80 26.10 13.79
N PRO A 114 -6.74 26.74 14.34
CA PRO A 114 -6.13 27.91 13.72
C PRO A 114 -5.51 27.65 12.34
N ASP A 115 -5.26 26.39 12.00
CA ASP A 115 -4.67 25.98 10.73
C ASP A 115 -5.69 25.64 9.64
N ALA A 116 -6.99 25.81 9.91
CA ALA A 116 -8.06 25.48 8.96
C ALA A 116 -7.81 26.08 7.57
N ARG A 117 -7.59 27.38 7.50
CA ARG A 117 -7.32 28.09 6.24
C ARG A 117 -6.02 27.65 5.58
N ALA A 118 -4.97 27.38 6.38
CA ALA A 118 -3.68 26.92 5.86
C ALA A 118 -3.81 25.56 5.17
N TYR A 119 -4.58 24.64 5.77
CA TYR A 119 -4.88 23.33 5.20
C TYR A 119 -5.64 23.45 3.87
N GLU A 120 -6.70 24.23 3.82
CA GLU A 120 -7.48 24.48 2.60
C GLU A 120 -6.60 25.06 1.48
N LEU A 121 -5.78 26.06 1.78
CA LEU A 121 -4.87 26.68 0.81
C LEU A 121 -3.82 25.72 0.27
N LEU A 122 -3.31 24.82 1.12
CA LEU A 122 -2.35 23.78 0.72
C LEU A 122 -2.95 22.83 -0.32
N LEU A 123 -4.19 22.38 -0.13
CA LEU A 123 -4.82 21.39 -0.99
C LEU A 123 -5.56 21.98 -2.18
N ARG A 124 -6.03 23.23 -2.08
CA ARG A 124 -6.85 23.92 -3.09
C ARG A 124 -6.39 23.74 -4.55
N PRO A 125 -5.07 23.75 -4.87
CA PRO A 125 -4.62 23.61 -6.25
C PRO A 125 -4.90 22.24 -6.89
N PHE A 126 -5.17 21.23 -6.07
CA PHE A 126 -5.26 19.82 -6.46
C PHE A 126 -6.68 19.27 -6.33
N LEU A 127 -7.56 19.93 -5.57
CA LEU A 127 -8.94 19.49 -5.36
C LEU A 127 -9.73 19.50 -6.66
N GLY A 128 -10.55 18.45 -6.86
CA GLY A 128 -11.29 18.20 -8.09
C GLY A 128 -10.44 17.72 -9.26
N ARG A 129 -9.12 17.54 -9.06
CA ARG A 129 -8.17 17.23 -10.14
C ARG A 129 -7.49 15.86 -9.97
N TRP A 130 -8.05 14.97 -9.18
CA TRP A 130 -7.48 13.64 -8.95
C TRP A 130 -7.28 12.85 -10.24
N ALA A 131 -8.27 12.90 -11.14
CA ALA A 131 -8.20 12.20 -12.44
C ALA A 131 -7.06 12.68 -13.34
N GLU A 132 -6.61 13.92 -13.18
CA GLU A 132 -5.47 14.50 -13.89
C GLU A 132 -4.14 14.18 -13.17
N LEU A 133 -4.14 14.25 -11.83
CA LEU A 133 -2.93 14.11 -11.02
C LEU A 133 -2.49 12.65 -10.87
N ALA A 134 -3.42 11.75 -10.58
CA ALA A 134 -3.10 10.35 -10.25
C ALA A 134 -2.35 9.62 -11.38
N PRO A 135 -2.70 9.75 -12.68
CA PRO A 135 -1.94 9.14 -13.76
C PRO A 135 -0.49 9.66 -13.87
N ASP A 136 -0.25 10.90 -13.49
CA ASP A 136 1.08 11.51 -13.57
C ASP A 136 1.96 11.23 -12.34
N VAL A 137 1.36 11.04 -11.17
CA VAL A 137 2.09 10.68 -9.93
C VAL A 137 2.29 9.17 -9.81
N LEU A 138 1.30 8.35 -10.20
CA LEU A 138 1.36 6.89 -10.09
C LEU A 138 2.08 6.23 -11.28
N ARG A 139 3.28 6.71 -11.62
CA ARG A 139 4.12 6.18 -12.70
C ARG A 139 5.60 6.44 -12.45
N ALA A 140 6.48 5.86 -13.29
CA ALA A 140 7.90 6.22 -13.29
C ALA A 140 8.12 7.65 -13.83
N PRO A 141 8.84 8.51 -13.10
CA PRO A 141 9.02 9.91 -13.49
C PRO A 141 9.64 10.12 -14.88
N LEU A 142 10.56 9.23 -15.27
CA LEU A 142 11.33 9.34 -16.52
C LEU A 142 10.73 8.55 -17.70
N ASN A 143 9.65 7.84 -17.52
CA ASN A 143 9.12 6.90 -18.53
C ASN A 143 8.47 7.60 -19.73
N SER A 144 7.82 8.73 -19.52
CA SER A 144 7.19 9.54 -20.58
C SER A 144 6.90 10.96 -20.07
N PRO A 145 6.70 11.96 -20.92
CA PRO A 145 6.27 13.28 -20.50
C PRO A 145 4.97 13.22 -19.68
N PRO A 146 4.79 14.07 -18.66
CA PRO A 146 3.54 14.14 -17.92
C PRO A 146 2.41 14.67 -18.81
N ARG A 147 1.18 14.20 -18.54
CA ARG A 147 -0.01 14.69 -19.24
C ARG A 147 -0.38 16.11 -18.80
N HIS A 148 -0.16 16.40 -17.52
CA HIS A 148 -0.49 17.69 -16.89
C HIS A 148 0.77 18.27 -16.21
N PRO A 149 1.76 18.77 -17.00
CA PRO A 149 3.08 19.14 -16.48
C PRO A 149 3.04 20.25 -15.43
N LEU A 150 2.16 21.24 -15.56
CA LEU A 150 2.04 22.33 -14.59
C LEU A 150 1.45 21.84 -13.26
N LEU A 151 0.46 20.96 -13.31
CA LEU A 151 -0.13 20.36 -12.10
C LEU A 151 0.89 19.49 -11.38
N LEU A 152 1.60 18.65 -12.14
CA LEU A 152 2.64 17.79 -11.58
C LEU A 152 3.81 18.61 -11.02
N ALA A 153 4.24 19.67 -11.68
CA ALA A 153 5.28 20.56 -11.19
C ALA A 153 4.86 21.23 -9.87
N ARG A 154 3.62 21.71 -9.79
CA ARG A 154 3.08 22.30 -8.55
C ARG A 154 3.00 21.27 -7.42
N PHE A 155 2.54 20.05 -7.71
CA PHE A 155 2.54 18.95 -6.76
C PHE A 155 3.97 18.60 -6.30
N GLY A 156 4.91 18.54 -7.23
CA GLY A 156 6.32 18.24 -6.97
C GLY A 156 6.99 19.31 -6.09
N LEU A 157 6.76 20.59 -6.36
CA LEU A 157 7.31 21.68 -5.54
C LEU A 157 6.94 21.56 -4.06
N THR A 158 5.71 21.14 -3.78
CA THR A 158 5.24 20.94 -2.40
C THR A 158 5.63 19.56 -1.88
N GLY A 159 5.43 18.52 -2.68
CA GLY A 159 5.56 17.13 -2.27
C GLY A 159 7.00 16.65 -2.13
N LEU A 160 7.97 17.24 -2.86
CA LEU A 160 9.40 16.91 -2.72
C LEU A 160 9.99 17.38 -1.39
N ALA A 161 9.33 18.33 -0.72
CA ALA A 161 9.73 18.72 0.63
C ALA A 161 9.62 17.54 1.61
N PRO A 162 10.51 17.47 2.62
CA PRO A 162 10.31 16.60 3.77
C PRO A 162 8.99 16.90 4.47
N ALA A 163 8.30 15.87 4.95
CA ALA A 163 7.04 16.05 5.68
C ALA A 163 7.22 16.90 6.96
N ALA A 164 8.36 16.78 7.64
CA ALA A 164 8.69 17.63 8.78
C ALA A 164 8.78 19.12 8.39
N ALA A 165 9.34 19.44 7.22
CA ALA A 165 9.39 20.81 6.72
C ALA A 165 7.98 21.30 6.33
N LEU A 166 7.18 20.44 5.69
CA LEU A 166 5.80 20.77 5.34
C LEU A 166 4.91 20.93 6.59
N ALA A 167 5.15 20.14 7.66
CA ALA A 167 4.48 20.29 8.94
C ALA A 167 4.78 21.68 9.58
N GLY A 168 5.96 22.23 9.35
CA GLY A 168 6.35 23.58 9.79
C GLY A 168 5.53 24.72 9.17
N TYR A 169 4.78 24.45 8.10
CA TYR A 169 3.80 25.42 7.54
C TYR A 169 2.61 25.66 8.46
N PHE A 170 2.31 24.72 9.36
CA PHE A 170 1.22 24.79 10.32
C PHE A 170 1.69 25.29 11.70
N ARG A 171 0.79 25.95 12.42
CA ARG A 171 1.06 26.48 13.76
C ARG A 171 0.67 25.50 14.86
N GLY A 172 -0.44 24.81 14.69
CA GLY A 172 -1.06 23.94 15.69
C GLY A 172 -0.59 22.49 15.58
N GLU A 173 -0.52 21.83 16.72
CA GLU A 173 -0.15 20.41 16.86
C GLU A 173 -1.08 19.49 16.07
N ARG A 174 -2.38 19.81 15.96
CA ARG A 174 -3.38 18.99 15.25
C ARG A 174 -3.02 18.82 13.77
N ALA A 175 -2.74 19.94 13.09
CA ALA A 175 -2.39 19.91 11.67
C ALA A 175 -1.04 19.25 11.44
N ARG A 176 -0.05 19.54 12.30
CA ARG A 176 1.28 18.92 12.24
C ARG A 176 1.23 17.42 12.46
N GLY A 177 0.51 16.96 13.51
CA GLY A 177 0.36 15.55 13.83
C GLY A 177 -0.38 14.78 12.74
N LEU A 178 -1.49 15.33 12.22
CA LEU A 178 -2.23 14.73 11.13
C LEU A 178 -1.35 14.55 9.88
N LEU A 179 -0.62 15.58 9.47
CA LEU A 179 0.26 15.54 8.30
C LEU A 179 1.40 14.55 8.50
N ALA A 180 2.05 14.58 9.68
CA ALA A 180 3.11 13.64 10.03
C ALA A 180 2.63 12.18 10.03
N GLY A 181 1.43 11.92 10.56
CA GLY A 181 0.80 10.60 10.55
C GLY A 181 0.52 10.12 9.13
N LEU A 182 0.01 10.97 8.24
CA LEU A 182 -0.17 10.62 6.83
C LEU A 182 1.16 10.32 6.13
N ALA A 183 2.20 11.11 6.39
CA ALA A 183 3.53 10.86 5.83
C ALA A 183 4.15 9.57 6.34
N ALA A 184 3.88 9.18 7.59
CA ALA A 184 4.44 7.98 8.23
C ALA A 184 3.89 6.65 7.68
N HIS A 185 2.91 6.69 6.76
CA HIS A 185 2.54 5.51 5.96
C HIS A 185 3.69 5.03 5.04
N VAL A 186 4.63 5.92 4.68
CA VAL A 186 5.87 5.50 4.04
C VAL A 186 6.90 5.14 5.11
N THR A 187 7.66 4.07 4.88
CA THR A 187 8.69 3.58 5.81
C THR A 187 9.98 4.39 5.68
N ALA A 188 9.90 5.71 5.96
CA ALA A 188 11.01 6.64 5.89
C ALA A 188 10.94 7.69 7.01
N PRO A 189 12.07 8.27 7.45
CA PRO A 189 12.06 9.41 8.36
C PRO A 189 11.28 10.59 7.79
N LEU A 190 10.53 11.33 8.62
CA LEU A 190 9.79 12.53 8.19
C LEU A 190 10.68 13.62 7.58
N THR A 191 11.98 13.58 7.85
CA THR A 191 13.01 14.47 7.28
C THR A 191 13.51 14.04 5.91
N ALA A 192 13.09 12.87 5.41
CA ALA A 192 13.47 12.41 4.07
C ALA A 192 12.74 13.19 2.97
N PRO A 193 13.43 13.51 1.85
CA PRO A 193 12.80 14.12 0.68
C PRO A 193 11.62 13.28 0.16
N ALA A 194 10.64 13.94 -0.42
CA ALA A 194 9.42 13.37 -1.01
C ALA A 194 8.44 12.70 -0.02
N THR A 195 8.69 12.74 1.29
CA THR A 195 7.71 12.28 2.29
C THR A 195 6.49 13.20 2.36
N GLY A 196 6.63 14.47 2.01
CA GLY A 196 5.51 15.39 1.83
C GLY A 196 4.54 14.97 0.73
N ALA A 197 5.04 14.36 -0.36
CA ALA A 197 4.19 13.85 -1.43
C ALA A 197 3.26 12.73 -0.93
N VAL A 198 3.74 11.90 -0.02
CA VAL A 198 2.92 10.82 0.57
C VAL A 198 1.79 11.39 1.41
N ALA A 199 2.07 12.37 2.26
CA ALA A 199 1.05 13.06 3.04
C ALA A 199 -0.01 13.74 2.15
N LEU A 200 0.43 14.46 1.10
CA LEU A 200 -0.46 15.11 0.14
C LEU A 200 -1.30 14.08 -0.63
N MET A 201 -0.70 12.99 -1.10
CA MET A 201 -1.42 11.93 -1.82
C MET A 201 -2.52 11.32 -0.98
N PHE A 202 -2.25 11.00 0.28
CA PHE A 202 -3.24 10.41 1.16
C PHE A 202 -4.33 11.43 1.55
N ALA A 203 -3.96 12.69 1.84
CA ALA A 203 -4.94 13.73 2.10
C ALA A 203 -5.87 13.94 0.89
N LEU A 204 -5.30 14.08 -0.31
CA LEU A 204 -6.07 14.25 -1.55
C LEU A 204 -6.93 13.01 -1.84
N ALA A 205 -6.38 11.79 -1.68
CA ALA A 205 -7.15 10.57 -1.88
C ALA A 205 -8.37 10.51 -0.96
N ALA A 206 -8.22 10.85 0.33
CA ALA A 206 -9.33 10.88 1.27
C ALA A 206 -10.43 11.84 0.82
N HIS A 207 -10.10 13.03 0.34
CA HIS A 207 -11.08 14.02 -0.12
C HIS A 207 -11.70 13.66 -1.47
N GLU A 208 -10.92 13.12 -2.41
CA GLU A 208 -11.35 12.91 -3.80
C GLU A 208 -12.00 11.54 -4.04
N VAL A 209 -11.46 10.48 -3.43
CA VAL A 209 -11.90 9.10 -3.69
C VAL A 209 -12.32 8.35 -2.44
N GLY A 210 -12.00 8.86 -1.25
CA GLY A 210 -12.34 8.29 0.04
C GLY A 210 -11.28 7.35 0.60
N TRP A 211 -11.68 6.57 1.62
CA TRP A 211 -10.80 5.73 2.43
C TRP A 211 -11.37 4.31 2.62
N PRO A 212 -11.73 3.63 1.52
CA PRO A 212 -12.53 2.41 1.59
C PRO A 212 -11.74 1.18 2.01
N ALA A 213 -12.50 0.21 2.53
CA ALA A 213 -12.10 -1.18 2.66
C ALA A 213 -13.02 -2.08 1.81
N PRO A 214 -12.54 -3.22 1.27
CA PRO A 214 -13.41 -4.19 0.62
C PRO A 214 -14.30 -4.90 1.64
N ARG A 215 -15.57 -5.09 1.33
CA ARG A 215 -16.49 -5.91 2.14
C ARG A 215 -15.97 -7.34 2.26
N GLY A 216 -15.96 -7.89 3.46
CA GLY A 216 -15.44 -9.22 3.76
C GLY A 216 -13.92 -9.31 3.84
N GLY A 217 -13.20 -8.22 3.55
CA GLY A 217 -11.74 -8.12 3.63
C GLY A 217 -11.05 -7.99 2.28
N THR A 218 -9.76 -7.75 2.33
CA THR A 218 -8.95 -7.41 1.15
C THR A 218 -8.86 -8.54 0.12
N GLN A 219 -9.07 -9.79 0.53
CA GLN A 219 -9.17 -10.94 -0.39
C GLN A 219 -10.24 -10.74 -1.47
N ALA A 220 -11.31 -10.00 -1.18
CA ALA A 220 -12.36 -9.71 -2.16
C ALA A 220 -11.83 -8.91 -3.37
N LEU A 221 -10.89 -7.98 -3.13
CA LEU A 221 -10.23 -7.24 -4.23
C LEU A 221 -9.39 -8.18 -5.10
N SER A 222 -8.55 -9.00 -4.47
CA SER A 222 -7.68 -9.94 -5.20
C SER A 222 -8.50 -11.01 -5.92
N GLY A 223 -9.58 -11.50 -5.30
CA GLY A 223 -10.53 -12.43 -5.92
C GLY A 223 -11.22 -11.84 -7.14
N ALA A 224 -11.68 -10.60 -7.05
CA ALA A 224 -12.31 -9.90 -8.17
C ALA A 224 -11.34 -9.71 -9.35
N MET A 225 -10.08 -9.35 -9.07
CA MET A 225 -9.05 -9.26 -10.12
C MET A 225 -8.75 -10.62 -10.75
N ALA A 226 -8.68 -11.69 -9.97
CA ALA A 226 -8.50 -13.05 -10.49
C ALA A 226 -9.70 -13.48 -11.34
N GLY A 227 -10.92 -13.21 -10.91
CA GLY A 227 -12.15 -13.48 -11.67
C GLY A 227 -12.17 -12.75 -13.02
N LEU A 228 -11.79 -11.47 -13.04
CA LEU A 228 -11.65 -10.71 -14.29
C LEU A 228 -10.57 -11.33 -15.21
N LEU A 229 -9.41 -11.71 -14.67
CA LEU A 229 -8.36 -12.33 -15.47
C LEU A 229 -8.83 -13.65 -16.11
N THR A 230 -9.52 -14.49 -15.34
CA THR A 230 -10.09 -15.75 -15.83
C THR A 230 -11.13 -15.51 -16.93
N ALA A 231 -12.00 -14.52 -16.76
CA ALA A 231 -12.98 -14.13 -17.77
C ALA A 231 -12.35 -13.63 -19.09
N LEU A 232 -11.14 -13.07 -19.01
CA LEU A 232 -10.33 -12.68 -20.16
C LEU A 232 -9.52 -13.84 -20.76
N GLY A 233 -9.69 -15.08 -20.29
CA GLY A 233 -9.00 -16.27 -20.76
C GLY A 233 -7.62 -16.52 -20.14
N GLY A 234 -7.21 -15.75 -19.13
CA GLY A 234 -5.97 -16.00 -18.38
C GLY A 234 -6.12 -17.17 -17.41
N THR A 235 -5.01 -17.85 -17.13
CA THR A 235 -4.96 -18.98 -16.17
C THR A 235 -4.17 -18.62 -14.94
N ILE A 236 -4.54 -19.20 -13.78
CA ILE A 236 -3.85 -18.99 -12.51
C ILE A 236 -3.57 -20.38 -11.88
N THR A 237 -2.31 -20.64 -11.56
CA THR A 237 -1.88 -21.81 -10.82
C THR A 237 -1.34 -21.38 -9.47
N THR A 238 -2.03 -21.75 -8.39
CA THR A 238 -1.64 -21.47 -7.00
C THR A 238 -0.88 -22.67 -6.40
N GLY A 239 -0.21 -22.45 -5.25
CA GLY A 239 0.60 -23.50 -4.61
C GLY A 239 1.83 -23.92 -5.42
N HIS A 240 2.27 -23.05 -6.34
CA HIS A 240 3.39 -23.32 -7.25
C HIS A 240 4.54 -22.30 -7.06
N PRO A 241 5.37 -22.49 -6.05
CA PRO A 241 6.51 -21.58 -5.80
C PRO A 241 7.57 -21.76 -6.89
N VAL A 242 7.77 -20.73 -7.70
CA VAL A 242 8.77 -20.72 -8.78
C VAL A 242 10.14 -20.36 -8.21
N ARG A 243 11.13 -21.23 -8.39
CA ARG A 243 12.51 -21.05 -7.92
C ARG A 243 13.51 -20.83 -9.05
N ARG A 244 13.20 -21.33 -10.24
CA ARG A 244 14.04 -21.23 -11.45
C ARG A 244 13.16 -21.03 -12.68
N LEU A 245 13.65 -20.26 -13.63
CA LEU A 245 12.91 -19.99 -14.88
C LEU A 245 12.58 -21.27 -15.67
N ALA A 246 13.43 -22.30 -15.56
CA ALA A 246 13.22 -23.60 -16.21
C ALA A 246 12.02 -24.40 -15.66
N GLU A 247 11.46 -24.02 -14.52
CA GLU A 247 10.23 -24.60 -13.96
C GLU A 247 8.96 -24.09 -14.65
N LEU A 248 9.09 -22.99 -15.41
CA LEU A 248 8.00 -22.37 -16.15
C LEU A 248 7.97 -22.83 -17.61
N PRO A 249 6.79 -22.85 -18.24
CA PRO A 249 6.70 -23.06 -19.68
C PRO A 249 7.50 -22.00 -20.44
N PRO A 250 8.07 -22.34 -21.61
CA PRO A 250 8.64 -21.36 -22.51
C PRO A 250 7.62 -20.26 -22.85
N ALA A 251 8.02 -19.01 -22.71
CA ALA A 251 7.16 -17.85 -23.00
C ALA A 251 7.93 -16.73 -23.68
N ARG A 252 7.20 -15.88 -24.43
CA ARG A 252 7.76 -14.71 -25.09
C ARG A 252 8.07 -13.59 -24.09
N ALA A 253 7.31 -13.52 -22.98
CA ALA A 253 7.56 -12.55 -21.89
C ALA A 253 7.32 -13.18 -20.52
N TYR A 254 8.18 -12.81 -19.55
CA TYR A 254 8.07 -13.19 -18.14
C TYR A 254 8.01 -11.90 -17.29
N LEU A 255 6.97 -11.76 -16.48
CA LEU A 255 6.78 -10.61 -15.60
C LEU A 255 6.81 -11.09 -14.14
N PHE A 256 7.65 -10.50 -13.32
CA PHE A 256 7.88 -10.89 -11.94
C PHE A 256 7.25 -9.90 -10.95
N ASP A 257 6.19 -10.33 -10.26
CA ASP A 257 5.64 -9.64 -9.07
C ASP A 257 6.35 -10.18 -7.81
N THR A 258 7.67 -10.12 -7.84
CA THR A 258 8.56 -10.61 -6.78
C THR A 258 9.52 -9.50 -6.33
N SER A 259 10.28 -9.75 -5.26
CA SER A 259 11.41 -8.88 -4.93
C SER A 259 12.46 -8.89 -6.04
N PRO A 260 13.28 -7.82 -6.18
CA PRO A 260 14.36 -7.79 -7.17
C PRO A 260 15.36 -8.93 -7.02
N GLU A 261 15.68 -9.31 -5.78
CA GLU A 261 16.58 -10.42 -5.47
C GLU A 261 16.01 -11.77 -5.92
N ALA A 262 14.72 -12.01 -5.63
CA ALA A 262 14.04 -13.22 -6.03
C ALA A 262 14.00 -13.33 -7.57
N MET A 263 13.68 -12.25 -8.28
CA MET A 263 13.77 -12.23 -9.74
C MET A 263 15.17 -12.55 -10.23
N ALA A 264 16.22 -11.98 -9.61
CA ALA A 264 17.61 -12.24 -10.02
C ALA A 264 18.04 -13.71 -9.79
N VAL A 265 17.45 -14.39 -8.80
CA VAL A 265 17.66 -15.83 -8.57
C VAL A 265 16.91 -16.66 -9.59
N ILE A 266 15.61 -16.38 -9.78
CA ILE A 266 14.73 -17.16 -10.66
C ILE A 266 15.18 -17.04 -12.13
N ALA A 267 15.52 -15.83 -12.59
CA ALA A 267 15.94 -15.56 -13.94
C ALA A 267 17.35 -16.13 -14.27
N GLY A 268 18.18 -16.31 -13.22
CA GLY A 268 19.50 -16.93 -13.35
C GLY A 268 20.38 -16.25 -14.40
N ASP A 269 20.97 -17.05 -15.27
CA ASP A 269 21.93 -16.62 -16.30
C ASP A 269 21.30 -15.79 -17.44
N ARG A 270 19.95 -15.67 -17.47
CA ARG A 270 19.28 -14.80 -18.45
C ARG A 270 19.56 -13.32 -18.20
N LEU A 271 19.95 -12.95 -16.98
CA LEU A 271 20.32 -11.58 -16.64
C LEU A 271 21.85 -11.41 -16.67
N PRO A 272 22.36 -10.33 -17.28
CA PRO A 272 23.79 -10.03 -17.23
C PRO A 272 24.31 -10.00 -15.77
N PRO A 273 25.51 -10.55 -15.48
CA PRO A 273 26.02 -10.68 -14.11
C PRO A 273 26.04 -9.37 -13.32
N GLY A 274 26.42 -8.24 -13.95
CA GLY A 274 26.43 -6.93 -13.30
C GLY A 274 25.04 -6.41 -12.94
N TYR A 275 24.01 -6.72 -13.76
CA TYR A 275 22.63 -6.36 -13.48
C TYR A 275 22.05 -7.23 -12.35
N ALA A 276 22.24 -8.55 -12.43
CA ALA A 276 21.82 -9.47 -11.38
C ALA A 276 22.47 -9.14 -10.03
N ALA A 277 23.78 -8.81 -10.02
CA ALA A 277 24.47 -8.38 -8.80
C ALA A 277 23.88 -7.09 -8.19
N ARG A 278 23.44 -6.14 -9.04
CA ARG A 278 22.75 -4.92 -8.58
C ARG A 278 21.41 -5.26 -7.92
N LEU A 279 20.62 -6.13 -8.52
CA LEU A 279 19.34 -6.58 -7.95
C LEU A 279 19.54 -7.30 -6.62
N ARG A 280 20.52 -8.19 -6.50
CA ARG A 280 20.87 -8.90 -5.24
C ARG A 280 21.34 -7.97 -4.12
N ARG A 281 21.79 -6.74 -4.44
CA ARG A 281 22.17 -5.69 -3.47
C ARG A 281 21.07 -4.67 -3.25
N TYR A 282 19.83 -4.98 -3.69
CA TYR A 282 18.70 -4.11 -3.44
C TYR A 282 18.49 -3.94 -1.95
N ARG A 283 18.15 -2.73 -1.51
CA ARG A 283 18.06 -2.40 -0.09
C ARG A 283 16.62 -2.30 0.35
N HIS A 284 16.27 -3.07 1.35
CA HIS A 284 14.98 -3.04 1.99
C HIS A 284 14.88 -1.95 3.05
N GLY A 285 13.65 -1.50 3.29
CA GLY A 285 13.30 -0.52 4.31
C GLY A 285 13.12 -1.15 5.70
N PRO A 286 12.66 -0.37 6.68
CA PRO A 286 12.20 -0.90 7.96
C PRO A 286 11.21 -2.03 7.79
N GLY A 287 11.23 -2.97 8.73
CA GLY A 287 10.17 -3.96 8.88
C GLY A 287 8.98 -3.41 9.65
N VAL A 288 7.92 -4.19 9.72
CA VAL A 288 6.76 -3.90 10.56
C VAL A 288 6.56 -5.00 11.60
N PHE A 289 6.06 -4.62 12.75
CA PHE A 289 5.51 -5.51 13.77
C PHE A 289 3.99 -5.26 13.82
N LYS A 290 3.19 -6.28 13.56
CA LYS A 290 1.74 -6.19 13.49
C LYS A 290 1.08 -7.10 14.50
N ILE A 291 -0.05 -6.65 15.06
CA ILE A 291 -0.91 -7.46 15.90
C ILE A 291 -2.34 -7.38 15.37
N ASP A 292 -2.94 -8.54 15.21
CA ASP A 292 -4.36 -8.73 14.91
C ASP A 292 -5.08 -9.22 16.17
N TYR A 293 -6.23 -8.61 16.50
CA TYR A 293 -6.97 -8.88 17.72
C TYR A 293 -8.40 -9.33 17.42
N ALA A 294 -8.86 -10.36 18.12
CA ALA A 294 -10.27 -10.67 18.35
C ALA A 294 -10.72 -9.99 19.64
N LEU A 295 -11.76 -9.16 19.58
CA LEU A 295 -12.26 -8.39 20.73
C LEU A 295 -13.70 -8.75 21.04
N ARG A 296 -14.09 -8.68 22.34
CA ARG A 296 -15.48 -8.86 22.81
C ARG A 296 -16.35 -7.62 22.67
N GLY A 297 -15.81 -6.51 22.23
CA GLY A 297 -16.52 -5.23 22.06
C GLY A 297 -15.68 -4.23 21.27
N PRO A 298 -16.24 -3.07 20.95
CA PRO A 298 -15.52 -2.02 20.24
C PRO A 298 -14.41 -1.42 21.11
N VAL A 299 -13.33 -0.96 20.48
CA VAL A 299 -12.22 -0.28 21.17
C VAL A 299 -12.76 0.94 21.94
N PRO A 300 -12.45 1.08 23.27
CA PRO A 300 -13.01 2.11 24.12
C PRO A 300 -12.28 3.45 23.98
N TRP A 301 -12.24 3.97 22.74
CA TRP A 301 -11.58 5.23 22.42
C TRP A 301 -12.07 6.38 23.27
N THR A 302 -11.14 7.14 23.88
CA THR A 302 -11.45 8.38 24.59
C THR A 302 -11.97 9.45 23.63
N ALA A 303 -11.32 9.61 22.46
CA ALA A 303 -11.76 10.52 21.42
C ALA A 303 -12.89 9.91 20.60
N ALA A 304 -14.07 10.53 20.61
CA ALA A 304 -15.27 10.04 19.93
C ALA A 304 -15.07 9.86 18.42
N ALA A 305 -14.27 10.73 17.78
CA ALA A 305 -13.97 10.65 16.36
C ALA A 305 -13.34 9.31 15.95
N CYS A 306 -12.55 8.67 16.84
CA CYS A 306 -11.90 7.38 16.56
C CYS A 306 -12.91 6.24 16.36
N ARG A 307 -14.13 6.35 16.91
CA ARG A 307 -15.21 5.36 16.74
C ARG A 307 -15.88 5.40 15.37
N ARG A 308 -15.58 6.44 14.57
CA ARG A 308 -16.15 6.67 13.24
C ARG A 308 -15.09 6.59 12.13
N ALA A 309 -13.82 6.43 12.51
CA ALA A 309 -12.69 6.49 11.59
C ALA A 309 -12.31 5.11 11.03
N GLY A 310 -12.05 5.05 9.71
CA GLY A 310 -11.53 3.86 9.05
C GLY A 310 -10.11 3.52 9.47
N THR A 311 -9.32 4.53 9.82
CA THR A 311 -7.97 4.40 10.35
C THR A 311 -7.78 5.32 11.55
N VAL A 312 -7.04 4.87 12.57
CA VAL A 312 -6.66 5.71 13.70
C VAL A 312 -5.13 5.71 13.82
N HIS A 313 -4.56 6.90 13.91
CA HIS A 313 -3.12 7.11 14.09
C HIS A 313 -2.80 7.39 15.57
N LEU A 314 -2.02 6.54 16.22
CA LEU A 314 -1.63 6.73 17.62
C LEU A 314 -0.16 7.18 17.69
N GLY A 315 0.05 8.49 17.64
CA GLY A 315 1.39 9.08 17.66
C GLY A 315 1.44 10.41 18.42
N ALA A 316 0.28 11.02 18.68
CA ALA A 316 0.14 12.35 19.24
C ALA A 316 0.86 13.42 18.39
N SER A 317 1.95 14.04 18.85
CA SER A 317 2.63 15.14 18.17
C SER A 317 3.48 14.69 16.97
N GLU A 318 3.77 15.64 16.05
CA GLU A 318 4.76 15.42 14.98
C GLU A 318 6.14 15.00 15.55
N ALA A 319 6.52 15.56 16.68
CA ALA A 319 7.79 15.24 17.37
C ALA A 319 7.82 13.79 17.87
N ASP A 320 6.71 13.27 18.43
CA ASP A 320 6.60 11.87 18.89
C ASP A 320 6.70 10.91 17.70
N ILE A 321 5.96 11.18 16.62
CA ILE A 321 6.01 10.38 15.39
C ILE A 321 7.43 10.39 14.80
N GLY A 322 8.00 11.58 14.64
CA GLY A 322 9.37 11.74 14.14
C GLY A 322 10.41 11.05 15.02
N GLY A 323 10.22 11.08 16.35
CA GLY A 323 11.06 10.37 17.33
C GLY A 323 11.02 8.86 17.13
N ALA A 324 9.82 8.29 17.01
CA ALA A 324 9.63 6.86 16.76
C ALA A 324 10.30 6.41 15.45
N LEU A 325 10.09 7.14 14.36
CA LEU A 325 10.69 6.81 13.06
C LEU A 325 12.23 6.98 13.06
N ARG A 326 12.77 7.95 13.79
CA ARG A 326 14.22 8.10 13.95
C ARG A 326 14.83 6.93 14.73
N ALA A 327 14.19 6.47 15.80
CA ALA A 327 14.64 5.29 16.55
C ALA A 327 14.79 4.07 15.63
N VAL A 328 13.77 3.81 14.80
CA VAL A 328 13.81 2.74 13.78
C VAL A 328 14.96 2.94 12.80
N GLY A 329 15.16 4.17 12.31
CA GLY A 329 16.26 4.51 11.42
C GLY A 329 17.66 4.28 12.00
N HIS A 330 17.78 4.32 13.33
CA HIS A 330 19.00 4.03 14.08
C HIS A 330 19.08 2.57 14.57
N GLY A 331 18.19 1.69 14.13
CA GLY A 331 18.23 0.27 14.46
C GLY A 331 17.57 -0.12 15.78
N ALA A 332 16.79 0.78 16.41
CA ALA A 332 16.09 0.53 17.66
C ALA A 332 14.57 0.47 17.47
N ALA A 333 13.90 -0.50 18.10
CA ALA A 333 12.45 -0.47 18.21
C ALA A 333 12.01 0.64 19.17
N PRO A 334 11.05 1.50 18.81
CA PRO A 334 10.69 2.68 19.59
C PRO A 334 9.90 2.29 20.86
N ALA A 335 10.30 2.78 22.03
CA ALA A 335 9.56 2.52 23.29
C ALA A 335 8.12 3.04 23.26
N ARG A 336 7.85 4.11 22.51
CA ARG A 336 6.51 4.64 22.21
C ARG A 336 6.33 4.63 20.69
N PRO A 337 5.83 3.51 20.12
CA PRO A 337 5.69 3.40 18.69
C PRO A 337 4.58 4.32 18.14
N PHE A 338 4.80 4.86 16.95
CA PHE A 338 3.71 5.35 16.14
C PHE A 338 2.92 4.16 15.60
N LEU A 339 1.62 4.12 15.87
CA LEU A 339 0.74 3.04 15.38
C LEU A 339 -0.20 3.53 14.31
N ILE A 340 -0.37 2.70 13.29
CA ILE A 340 -1.49 2.76 12.36
C ILE A 340 -2.42 1.62 12.73
N THR A 341 -3.71 1.94 12.99
CA THR A 341 -4.69 0.98 13.49
C THR A 341 -6.01 1.10 12.74
N ALA A 342 -6.79 0.03 12.70
CA ALA A 342 -8.17 0.06 12.26
C ALA A 342 -9.02 -1.00 12.95
N GLN A 343 -10.33 -0.71 13.01
CA GLN A 343 -11.37 -1.62 13.50
C GLN A 343 -12.41 -1.86 12.39
N PRO A 344 -12.13 -2.77 11.43
CA PRO A 344 -12.98 -2.96 10.25
C PRO A 344 -14.43 -3.29 10.58
N THR A 345 -14.70 -3.99 11.69
CA THR A 345 -16.06 -4.36 12.13
C THR A 345 -16.96 -3.19 12.48
N LEU A 346 -16.46 -1.97 12.61
CA LEU A 346 -17.31 -0.78 12.75
C LEU A 346 -18.10 -0.49 11.48
N PHE A 347 -17.63 -0.94 10.32
CA PHE A 347 -18.23 -0.67 9.01
C PHE A 347 -18.63 -1.97 8.29
N ASP A 348 -17.98 -3.08 8.62
CA ASP A 348 -18.19 -4.40 8.02
C ASP A 348 -18.41 -5.47 9.10
N PRO A 349 -19.66 -5.67 9.53
CA PRO A 349 -19.98 -6.66 10.56
C PRO A 349 -19.71 -8.11 10.12
N SER A 350 -19.48 -8.37 8.82
CA SER A 350 -19.16 -9.71 8.32
C SER A 350 -17.76 -10.21 8.72
N ARG A 351 -16.96 -9.35 9.37
CA ARG A 351 -15.56 -9.65 9.73
C ARG A 351 -15.42 -10.41 11.05
N ALA A 352 -16.46 -10.46 11.89
CA ALA A 352 -16.45 -11.16 13.17
C ALA A 352 -17.84 -11.70 13.52
N PRO A 353 -17.96 -12.65 14.48
CA PRO A 353 -19.24 -13.05 15.03
C PRO A 353 -20.00 -11.87 15.65
N ALA A 354 -21.34 -11.96 15.68
CA ALA A 354 -22.21 -10.90 16.21
C ALA A 354 -21.78 -10.45 17.62
N GLY A 355 -21.68 -9.14 17.84
CA GLY A 355 -21.23 -8.54 19.09
C GLY A 355 -19.73 -8.58 19.33
N SER A 356 -18.96 -9.21 18.45
CA SER A 356 -17.50 -9.25 18.50
C SER A 356 -16.87 -8.36 17.44
N HIS A 357 -15.59 -8.05 17.63
CA HIS A 357 -14.87 -7.14 16.74
C HIS A 357 -13.48 -7.66 16.35
N VAL A 358 -13.02 -7.31 15.15
CA VAL A 358 -11.62 -7.39 14.77
C VAL A 358 -10.99 -6.02 14.87
N PHE A 359 -9.76 -5.99 15.34
CA PHE A 359 -8.92 -4.80 15.41
C PHE A 359 -7.51 -5.18 15.00
N TRP A 360 -6.78 -4.30 14.36
CA TRP A 360 -5.36 -4.48 14.10
C TRP A 360 -4.59 -3.22 14.37
N ALA A 361 -3.33 -3.40 14.75
CA ALA A 361 -2.36 -2.34 14.93
C ALA A 361 -1.00 -2.77 14.38
N TYR A 362 -0.27 -1.86 13.74
CA TYR A 362 1.13 -2.10 13.42
C TYR A 362 1.98 -0.86 13.64
N CYS A 363 3.27 -1.09 13.84
CA CYS A 363 4.30 -0.06 13.86
C CYS A 363 5.50 -0.47 13.01
N GLN A 364 6.35 0.51 12.70
CA GLN A 364 7.63 0.26 12.09
C GLN A 364 8.64 -0.19 13.16
N VAL A 365 9.48 -1.16 12.78
CA VAL A 365 10.64 -1.66 13.57
C VAL A 365 11.84 -1.79 12.62
N PRO A 366 13.07 -1.96 13.12
CA PRO A 366 14.21 -2.21 12.23
C PRO A 366 13.99 -3.43 11.32
N ASN A 367 14.55 -3.40 10.11
CA ASN A 367 14.47 -4.53 9.17
C ASN A 367 15.01 -5.81 9.83
N GLY A 368 14.24 -6.90 9.75
CA GLY A 368 14.60 -8.17 10.34
C GLY A 368 14.67 -8.20 11.88
N TRP A 369 14.10 -7.20 12.57
CA TRP A 369 14.13 -7.11 14.02
C TRP A 369 13.46 -8.33 14.67
N PRO A 370 14.16 -9.05 15.59
CA PRO A 370 13.68 -10.34 16.10
C PRO A 370 12.85 -10.24 17.39
N GLY A 371 12.65 -9.02 17.93
CA GLY A 371 12.02 -8.84 19.24
C GLY A 371 10.50 -8.96 19.21
N ASP A 372 9.89 -8.97 20.39
CA ASP A 372 8.45 -8.86 20.62
C ASP A 372 8.10 -7.42 21.03
N HIS A 373 7.20 -6.79 20.30
CA HIS A 373 6.76 -5.40 20.54
C HIS A 373 5.32 -5.31 21.07
N THR A 374 4.72 -6.44 21.42
CA THR A 374 3.32 -6.54 21.87
C THR A 374 3.03 -5.61 23.04
N ALA A 375 3.86 -5.66 24.09
CA ALA A 375 3.65 -4.85 25.29
C ALA A 375 3.70 -3.33 25.01
N ALA A 376 4.63 -2.88 24.14
CA ALA A 376 4.75 -1.48 23.76
C ALA A 376 3.57 -0.99 22.93
N ILE A 377 3.09 -1.83 21.99
CA ILE A 377 1.91 -1.54 21.16
C ILE A 377 0.66 -1.43 22.04
N GLU A 378 0.42 -2.40 22.93
CA GLU A 378 -0.72 -2.38 23.82
C GLU A 378 -0.68 -1.21 24.81
N ALA A 379 0.50 -0.88 25.36
CA ALA A 379 0.66 0.29 26.21
C ALA A 379 0.34 1.59 25.46
N GLN A 380 0.69 1.66 24.17
CA GLN A 380 0.35 2.82 23.34
C GLN A 380 -1.15 2.88 23.05
N ILE A 381 -1.83 1.75 22.81
CA ILE A 381 -3.28 1.72 22.62
C ILE A 381 -4.00 2.16 23.89
N GLU A 382 -3.61 1.64 25.05
CA GLU A 382 -4.17 1.99 26.38
C GLU A 382 -4.12 3.49 26.68
N ARG A 383 -3.13 4.22 26.20
CA ARG A 383 -3.06 5.68 26.37
C ARG A 383 -4.22 6.43 25.76
N PHE A 384 -4.85 5.89 24.71
CA PHE A 384 -5.93 6.51 23.95
C PHE A 384 -7.27 5.75 24.08
N ALA A 385 -7.21 4.53 24.60
CA ALA A 385 -8.35 3.63 24.78
C ALA A 385 -8.19 2.83 26.08
N PRO A 386 -8.32 3.47 27.27
CA PRO A 386 -8.20 2.80 28.55
C PRO A 386 -9.19 1.62 28.69
N GLY A 387 -8.70 0.47 29.15
CA GLY A 387 -9.47 -0.78 29.26
C GLY A 387 -9.48 -1.61 27.96
N PHE A 388 -8.67 -1.26 26.97
CA PHE A 388 -8.54 -2.03 25.74
C PHE A 388 -8.15 -3.50 26.00
N ARG A 389 -7.17 -3.74 26.91
CA ARG A 389 -6.68 -5.09 27.20
C ARG A 389 -7.77 -6.02 27.73
N ASP A 390 -8.74 -5.48 28.45
CA ASP A 390 -9.85 -6.27 29.03
C ASP A 390 -10.82 -6.78 27.97
N LEU A 391 -10.79 -6.19 26.76
CA LEU A 391 -11.61 -6.61 25.63
C LEU A 391 -10.99 -7.71 24.78
N VAL A 392 -9.70 -7.99 24.96
CA VAL A 392 -8.95 -8.94 24.11
C VAL A 392 -9.36 -10.37 24.40
N LEU A 393 -9.97 -11.04 23.41
CA LEU A 393 -10.30 -12.47 23.44
C LEU A 393 -9.10 -13.31 22.97
N ALA A 394 -8.46 -12.88 21.90
CA ALA A 394 -7.25 -13.48 21.35
C ALA A 394 -6.45 -12.45 20.53
N ARG A 395 -5.17 -12.72 20.35
CA ARG A 395 -4.29 -11.92 19.50
C ARG A 395 -3.34 -12.80 18.70
N ALA A 396 -2.94 -12.33 17.52
CA ALA A 396 -1.90 -12.91 16.69
C ALA A 396 -0.84 -11.84 16.40
N SER A 397 0.32 -11.96 17.04
CA SER A 397 1.47 -11.08 16.83
C SER A 397 2.31 -11.58 15.65
N THR A 398 2.70 -10.70 14.75
CA THR A 398 3.49 -11.01 13.57
C THR A 398 4.72 -10.10 13.54
N ALA A 399 5.87 -10.66 13.89
CA ALA A 399 7.18 -9.99 13.79
C ALA A 399 7.67 -9.96 12.33
N PRO A 400 8.71 -9.18 11.99
CA PRO A 400 9.27 -9.09 10.64
C PRO A 400 9.50 -10.43 9.94
N ALA A 401 10.05 -11.42 10.63
CA ALA A 401 10.24 -12.76 10.08
C ALA A 401 8.92 -13.46 9.72
N GLY A 402 7.86 -13.25 10.49
CA GLY A 402 6.53 -13.77 10.20
C GLY A 402 5.88 -13.05 9.01
N VAL A 403 6.12 -11.75 8.85
CA VAL A 403 5.67 -10.97 7.68
C VAL A 403 6.34 -11.48 6.41
N GLU A 404 7.64 -11.74 6.45
CA GLU A 404 8.40 -12.31 5.34
C GLU A 404 7.97 -13.75 5.03
N ALA A 405 7.76 -14.59 6.05
CA ALA A 405 7.31 -15.98 5.85
C ALA A 405 5.93 -16.06 5.16
N ARG A 406 5.02 -15.10 5.43
CA ARG A 406 3.72 -15.01 4.74
C ARG A 406 3.82 -14.49 3.32
N ASN A 407 4.77 -13.61 3.05
CA ASN A 407 5.05 -13.07 1.73
C ASN A 407 6.56 -12.83 1.59
N PRO A 408 7.28 -13.74 0.90
CA PRO A 408 8.75 -13.67 0.73
C PRO A 408 9.26 -12.38 0.05
N ASN A 409 8.37 -11.60 -0.55
CA ASN A 409 8.71 -10.29 -1.11
C ASN A 409 8.89 -9.19 -0.03
N ASN A 410 8.38 -9.44 1.18
CA ASN A 410 8.50 -8.53 2.32
C ASN A 410 9.78 -8.81 3.12
N VAL A 411 10.93 -8.74 2.48
CA VAL A 411 12.24 -9.10 3.04
C VAL A 411 12.54 -8.33 4.32
N GLY A 412 12.78 -9.06 5.41
CA GLY A 412 12.98 -8.49 6.75
C GLY A 412 11.74 -7.73 7.29
N GLY A 413 10.55 -8.06 6.78
CA GLY A 413 9.29 -7.42 7.15
C GLY A 413 9.00 -6.09 6.44
N ASP A 414 9.76 -5.71 5.42
CA ASP A 414 9.55 -4.49 4.63
C ASP A 414 8.33 -4.63 3.72
N ILE A 415 7.23 -4.00 4.10
CA ILE A 415 5.97 -3.98 3.32
C ILE A 415 5.96 -2.93 2.19
N ALA A 416 7.01 -2.10 2.07
CA ALA A 416 7.12 -1.06 1.05
C ALA A 416 7.86 -1.52 -0.22
N GLY A 417 8.33 -2.77 -0.26
CA GLY A 417 9.07 -3.32 -1.39
C GLY A 417 10.39 -2.61 -1.66
N GLY A 418 11.04 -2.09 -0.63
CA GLY A 418 12.34 -1.42 -0.67
C GLY A 418 12.39 -0.10 0.07
N ARG A 419 13.62 0.36 0.40
CA ARG A 419 13.81 1.64 1.09
C ARG A 419 13.17 2.80 0.33
N CYS A 420 12.48 3.64 1.07
CA CYS A 420 11.79 4.83 0.55
C CYS A 420 12.53 6.13 0.91
N ASP A 421 13.76 6.05 1.44
CA ASP A 421 14.59 7.19 1.80
C ASP A 421 15.23 7.86 0.57
N ARG A 422 15.56 9.13 0.70
CA ARG A 422 16.12 9.98 -0.37
C ARG A 422 15.21 9.94 -1.60
N LEU A 423 15.74 9.75 -2.79
CA LEU A 423 14.96 9.64 -4.03
C LEU A 423 14.62 8.19 -4.41
N ARG A 424 14.87 7.21 -3.52
CA ARG A 424 14.60 5.78 -3.81
C ARG A 424 13.13 5.46 -3.96
N LEU A 425 12.25 6.25 -3.37
CA LEU A 425 10.81 6.13 -3.63
C LEU A 425 10.48 6.31 -5.12
N LEU A 426 11.21 7.19 -5.82
CA LEU A 426 10.96 7.53 -7.22
C LEU A 426 11.85 6.75 -8.21
N LEU A 427 13.07 6.37 -7.78
CA LEU A 427 14.12 5.83 -8.63
C LEU A 427 14.50 4.39 -8.23
N ARG A 428 13.54 3.47 -8.35
CA ARG A 428 13.68 2.05 -7.99
C ARG A 428 13.36 1.11 -9.16
N PRO A 429 13.86 -0.12 -9.22
CA PRO A 429 14.99 -0.66 -8.46
C PRO A 429 16.31 -0.14 -9.01
N THR A 430 16.30 0.44 -10.22
CA THR A 430 17.42 0.99 -10.95
C THR A 430 17.03 2.33 -11.57
N LEU A 431 18.00 3.25 -11.71
CA LEU A 431 17.78 4.48 -12.46
C LEU A 431 17.75 4.15 -13.96
N ALA A 432 16.56 4.05 -14.51
CA ALA A 432 16.33 3.76 -15.93
C ALA A 432 15.05 4.46 -16.43
N PRO A 433 14.97 4.86 -17.70
CA PRO A 433 13.74 5.41 -18.29
C PRO A 433 12.56 4.44 -18.22
N VAL A 434 12.81 3.14 -18.36
CA VAL A 434 11.81 2.07 -18.23
C VAL A 434 12.25 1.11 -17.11
N PRO A 435 12.03 1.46 -15.83
CA PRO A 435 12.57 0.71 -14.69
C PRO A 435 11.94 -0.68 -14.50
N TYR A 436 10.89 -0.97 -15.22
CA TYR A 436 10.20 -2.29 -15.24
C TYR A 436 10.93 -3.32 -16.12
N ALA A 437 11.69 -2.87 -17.11
CA ALA A 437 12.36 -3.71 -18.08
C ALA A 437 13.78 -4.05 -17.61
N THR A 438 14.22 -5.26 -17.96
CA THR A 438 15.60 -5.71 -17.76
C THR A 438 16.40 -5.63 -19.07
N PRO A 439 17.73 -5.89 -19.04
CA PRO A 439 18.51 -6.05 -20.26
C PRO A 439 18.00 -7.21 -21.16
N ASP A 440 17.46 -8.28 -20.60
CA ASP A 440 16.76 -9.32 -21.37
C ASP A 440 15.39 -8.76 -21.81
N ARG A 441 15.13 -8.81 -23.10
CA ARG A 441 13.89 -8.23 -23.69
C ARG A 441 12.62 -8.95 -23.27
N SER A 442 12.73 -10.17 -22.78
CA SER A 442 11.59 -11.00 -22.34
C SER A 442 11.32 -10.90 -20.83
N ILE A 443 12.21 -10.30 -20.01
CA ILE A 443 12.09 -10.31 -18.55
C ILE A 443 11.78 -8.92 -18.00
N TYR A 444 10.75 -8.85 -17.15
CA TYR A 444 10.24 -7.59 -16.54
C TYR A 444 10.02 -7.76 -15.05
N LEU A 445 10.24 -6.70 -14.27
CA LEU A 445 9.84 -6.60 -12.88
C LEU A 445 8.58 -5.76 -12.76
N CYS A 446 7.55 -6.26 -12.07
CA CYS A 446 6.26 -5.57 -11.97
C CYS A 446 5.78 -5.37 -10.52
N SER A 447 6.63 -5.68 -9.52
CA SER A 447 6.29 -5.56 -8.10
C SER A 447 6.39 -4.12 -7.57
N ALA A 448 6.04 -3.94 -6.28
CA ALA A 448 6.18 -2.68 -5.55
C ALA A 448 7.63 -2.16 -5.49
N ALA A 449 8.62 -2.98 -5.84
CA ALA A 449 10.01 -2.56 -6.03
C ALA A 449 10.25 -1.73 -7.31
N THR A 450 9.20 -1.47 -8.10
CA THR A 450 9.22 -0.57 -9.27
C THR A 450 8.35 0.66 -9.01
N PRO A 451 8.53 1.79 -9.72
CA PRO A 451 7.64 2.94 -9.59
C PRO A 451 6.18 2.58 -9.99
N PRO A 452 5.19 3.22 -9.36
CA PRO A 452 5.28 4.30 -8.38
C PRO A 452 5.65 3.84 -6.97
N GLY A 453 5.82 2.55 -6.71
CA GLY A 453 6.23 2.01 -5.42
C GLY A 453 5.10 1.31 -4.65
N PRO A 454 5.13 1.39 -3.30
CA PRO A 454 4.18 0.67 -2.46
C PRO A 454 2.76 1.21 -2.58
N GLY A 455 1.80 0.34 -2.32
CA GLY A 455 0.37 0.60 -2.34
C GLY A 455 -0.37 -0.41 -3.20
N VAL A 456 -1.64 -0.64 -2.88
CA VAL A 456 -2.51 -1.50 -3.67
C VAL A 456 -3.17 -0.66 -4.75
N HIS A 457 -2.47 -0.42 -5.84
CA HIS A 457 -2.94 0.39 -6.97
C HIS A 457 -2.78 -0.31 -8.34
N GLY A 458 -2.03 -1.43 -8.42
CA GLY A 458 -1.82 -2.18 -9.65
C GLY A 458 -0.98 -1.48 -10.72
N MET A 459 -0.53 -0.25 -10.49
CA MET A 459 0.15 0.56 -11.50
C MET A 459 1.55 0.04 -11.85
N CYS A 460 2.27 -0.59 -10.90
CA CYS A 460 3.56 -1.22 -11.22
C CYS A 460 3.36 -2.33 -12.27
N GLY A 461 2.34 -3.18 -12.06
CA GLY A 461 1.94 -4.23 -13.00
C GLY A 461 1.52 -3.68 -14.36
N TYR A 462 0.64 -2.69 -14.36
CA TYR A 462 0.17 -2.03 -15.59
C TYR A 462 1.33 -1.48 -16.43
N HIS A 463 2.26 -0.76 -15.81
CA HIS A 463 3.39 -0.16 -16.53
C HIS A 463 4.40 -1.20 -17.03
N ALA A 464 4.64 -2.27 -16.26
CA ALA A 464 5.48 -3.38 -16.69
C ALA A 464 4.86 -4.12 -17.89
N ALA A 465 3.56 -4.42 -17.81
CA ALA A 465 2.83 -5.03 -18.94
C ALA A 465 2.82 -4.12 -20.17
N ALA A 466 2.63 -2.81 -19.99
CA ALA A 466 2.71 -1.84 -21.08
C ALA A 466 4.10 -1.79 -21.74
N ALA A 467 5.17 -1.99 -20.97
CA ALA A 467 6.53 -2.10 -21.50
C ALA A 467 6.71 -3.40 -22.30
N ALA A 468 6.23 -4.55 -21.78
CA ALA A 468 6.26 -5.83 -22.46
C ALA A 468 5.43 -5.82 -23.75
N LEU A 469 4.23 -5.27 -23.71
CA LEU A 469 3.37 -5.13 -24.90
C LEU A 469 4.08 -4.39 -26.02
N ARG A 470 4.73 -3.27 -25.74
CA ARG A 470 5.47 -2.50 -26.75
C ARG A 470 6.71 -3.23 -27.27
N ARG A 471 7.52 -3.82 -26.35
CA ARG A 471 8.84 -4.37 -26.72
C ARG A 471 8.77 -5.78 -27.34
N VAL A 472 7.80 -6.60 -26.94
CA VAL A 472 7.71 -8.02 -27.31
C VAL A 472 6.58 -8.27 -28.30
N PHE A 473 5.43 -7.61 -28.10
CA PHE A 473 4.20 -7.92 -28.85
C PHE A 473 3.86 -6.90 -29.92
N GLY A 474 4.53 -5.74 -29.96
CA GLY A 474 4.19 -4.64 -30.88
C GLY A 474 2.80 -4.03 -30.62
N ARG A 475 2.25 -4.25 -29.41
CA ARG A 475 0.90 -3.82 -29.00
C ARG A 475 0.97 -2.66 -28.00
N ARG A 476 -0.17 -2.01 -27.80
CA ARG A 476 -0.35 -0.99 -26.76
C ARG A 476 -1.33 -1.52 -25.70
N PRO A 477 -1.15 -1.13 -24.42
CA PRO A 477 -2.15 -1.46 -23.41
C PRO A 477 -3.46 -0.74 -23.74
N VAL A 478 -4.57 -1.33 -23.31
CA VAL A 478 -5.84 -0.62 -23.25
C VAL A 478 -5.65 0.58 -22.32
N PRO A 479 -5.98 1.81 -22.74
CA PRO A 479 -5.79 2.98 -21.89
C PRO A 479 -6.55 2.82 -20.58
N ALA A 480 -5.85 3.07 -19.46
CA ALA A 480 -6.50 3.25 -18.18
C ALA A 480 -7.27 4.58 -18.20
N SER A 481 -8.47 4.58 -18.76
CA SER A 481 -9.35 5.73 -18.73
C SER A 481 -10.13 5.68 -17.41
N PRO A 482 -9.97 6.67 -16.54
CA PRO A 482 -10.83 6.76 -15.38
C PRO A 482 -12.27 6.93 -15.88
N GLY A 483 -13.13 5.97 -15.61
CA GLY A 483 -14.57 6.19 -15.67
C GLY A 483 -14.94 7.44 -14.86
N PRO A 484 -16.10 8.07 -15.09
CA PRO A 484 -16.53 9.21 -14.28
C PRO A 484 -16.43 8.84 -12.79
N PRO A 485 -16.15 9.81 -11.90
CA PRO A 485 -16.10 9.54 -10.48
C PRO A 485 -17.42 8.88 -10.09
N ARG A 486 -17.37 7.61 -9.71
CA ARG A 486 -18.54 6.90 -9.19
C ARG A 486 -18.88 7.58 -7.89
N ARG A 487 -20.03 8.24 -7.83
CA ARG A 487 -20.59 8.74 -6.58
C ARG A 487 -20.93 7.52 -5.73
N PRO A 488 -20.59 7.55 -4.43
CA PRO A 488 -20.93 6.48 -3.49
C PRO A 488 -22.43 6.31 -3.37
#